data_df19f5435b1423114a477d3875ba618b
#
_entry.id   df19f5435b1423114a477d3875ba618b
#
_cell.length_a   1.000
_cell.length_b   1.000
_cell.length_c   1.000
_cell.angle_alpha   90.00
_cell.angle_beta   90.00
_cell.angle_gamma   90.00
#
_symmetry.space_group_name_H-M   'P 1'
#
loop_
_entity.id
_entity.type
_entity.pdbx_description
1 polymer ?
#
loop_
_entity_poly.entity_id
_entity_poly.type
_entity_poly.pdbx_seq_one_letter_code
_entity_poly.pdbx_strand_id
1 'polypeptide(L)'
;MMRFYRLILRISLSFFVLSGGGANADTMTASEFDAYTKGKTLFFGQTGKPYGAERYLENRRVQWSFLDGICKDGYWYEEAGEICFIYEGKNTPQCWTFEEGPSGLIARFSGDPQKVDLYEVQNSDQEMICLGPQVEV
;
A
#
# COMPACT_ATOMS: atom_id res chain seq x y z
N MET A 1 -63.12 49.17 13.15
CA MET A 1 -62.39 48.63 12.00
C MET A 1 -61.13 47.92 12.49
N MET A 2 -61.13 46.56 12.58
CA MET A 2 -59.99 45.78 13.02
C MET A 2 -59.25 45.32 11.77
N ARG A 3 -57.98 45.76 11.58
CA ARG A 3 -57.10 45.31 10.51
C ARG A 3 -56.34 44.06 11.01
N PHE A 4 -56.68 42.90 10.48
CA PHE A 4 -55.96 41.66 10.67
C PHE A 4 -54.67 41.69 9.85
N TYR A 5 -53.53 41.83 10.50
CA TYR A 5 -52.23 41.57 9.88
C TYR A 5 -51.99 40.06 9.83
N ARG A 6 -52.00 39.47 8.62
CA ARG A 6 -51.59 38.10 8.37
C ARG A 6 -50.05 38.04 8.34
N LEU A 7 -49.48 37.53 9.41
CA LEU A 7 -48.05 37.22 9.49
C LEU A 7 -47.79 35.97 8.63
N ILE A 8 -47.16 36.14 7.45
CA ILE A 8 -46.74 35.02 6.63
C ILE A 8 -45.37 34.56 7.09
N LEU A 9 -45.35 33.45 7.83
CA LEU A 9 -44.13 32.78 8.28
C LEU A 9 -43.52 32.06 7.08
N ARG A 10 -42.47 32.61 6.50
CA ARG A 10 -41.67 31.93 5.45
C ARG A 10 -40.77 30.92 6.11
N ILE A 11 -41.11 29.65 6.06
CA ILE A 11 -40.26 28.55 6.44
C ILE A 11 -39.27 28.34 5.28
N SER A 12 -38.02 28.81 5.46
CA SER A 12 -36.92 28.49 4.55
C SER A 12 -36.43 27.09 4.85
N LEU A 13 -36.81 26.17 3.99
CA LEU A 13 -36.31 24.79 4.02
C LEU A 13 -34.88 24.79 3.46
N SER A 14 -33.87 24.86 4.33
CA SER A 14 -32.47 24.72 3.93
C SER A 14 -32.20 23.26 3.57
N PHE A 15 -32.07 22.99 2.28
CA PHE A 15 -31.60 21.69 1.80
C PHE A 15 -30.11 21.57 2.08
N PHE A 16 -29.77 20.80 3.10
CA PHE A 16 -28.38 20.41 3.37
C PHE A 16 -28.00 19.31 2.39
N VAL A 17 -27.31 19.66 1.30
CA VAL A 17 -26.74 18.67 0.38
C VAL A 17 -25.53 18.08 1.07
N LEU A 18 -25.66 16.88 1.64
CA LEU A 18 -24.50 16.07 2.02
C LEU A 18 -23.81 15.63 0.71
N SER A 19 -22.78 16.33 0.34
CA SER A 19 -21.83 15.85 -0.65
C SER A 19 -21.07 14.67 -0.02
N GLY A 20 -21.53 13.45 -0.27
CA GLY A 20 -20.80 12.26 0.03
C GLY A 20 -19.57 12.22 -0.86
N GLY A 21 -18.46 12.80 -0.41
CA GLY A 21 -17.16 12.58 -1.01
C GLY A 21 -16.80 11.12 -0.81
N GLY A 22 -16.85 10.31 -1.87
CA GLY A 22 -16.24 8.99 -1.85
C GLY A 22 -14.75 9.18 -1.58
N ALA A 23 -14.27 8.70 -0.44
CA ALA A 23 -12.85 8.62 -0.17
C ALA A 23 -12.27 7.58 -1.15
N ASN A 24 -11.77 8.04 -2.29
CA ASN A 24 -10.84 7.24 -3.05
C ASN A 24 -9.59 7.10 -2.17
N ALA A 25 -9.16 5.87 -1.92
CA ALA A 25 -7.87 5.64 -1.29
C ALA A 25 -6.81 6.21 -2.22
N ASP A 26 -6.13 7.27 -1.77
CA ASP A 26 -5.10 7.91 -2.57
C ASP A 26 -3.85 7.03 -2.62
N THR A 27 -3.21 6.97 -3.77
CA THR A 27 -1.91 6.33 -3.93
C THR A 27 -0.88 6.99 -3.02
N MET A 28 -0.15 6.20 -2.27
CA MET A 28 0.88 6.67 -1.34
C MET A 28 2.01 7.38 -2.08
N THR A 29 2.42 8.50 -1.54
CA THR A 29 3.68 9.15 -1.92
C THR A 29 4.89 8.35 -1.42
N ALA A 30 6.07 8.62 -1.96
CA ALA A 30 7.31 8.01 -1.48
C ALA A 30 7.56 8.25 0.02
N SER A 31 7.19 9.44 0.52
CA SER A 31 7.35 9.79 1.93
C SER A 31 6.40 9.01 2.84
N GLU A 32 5.15 8.85 2.42
CA GLU A 32 4.16 8.05 3.15
C GLU A 32 4.54 6.57 3.14
N PHE A 33 4.99 6.07 2.00
CA PHE A 33 5.46 4.69 1.86
C PHE A 33 6.68 4.42 2.75
N ASP A 34 7.69 5.30 2.76
CA ASP A 34 8.85 5.19 3.64
C ASP A 34 8.45 5.20 5.12
N ALA A 35 7.59 6.12 5.51
CA ALA A 35 7.10 6.23 6.89
C ALA A 35 6.34 4.97 7.33
N TYR A 36 5.57 4.37 6.43
CA TYR A 36 4.82 3.15 6.73
C TYR A 36 5.72 1.92 6.84
N THR A 37 6.68 1.76 5.94
CA THR A 37 7.41 0.49 5.74
C THR A 37 8.73 0.39 6.49
N LYS A 38 9.42 1.51 6.68
CA LYS A 38 10.78 1.55 7.23
C LYS A 38 10.93 0.79 8.55
N GLY A 39 11.90 -0.10 8.60
CA GLY A 39 12.19 -0.92 9.78
C GLY A 39 11.24 -2.11 9.99
N LYS A 40 10.30 -2.33 9.07
CA LYS A 40 9.35 -3.44 9.13
C LYS A 40 9.70 -4.55 8.16
N THR A 41 9.19 -5.74 8.46
CA THR A 41 9.08 -6.84 7.51
C THR A 41 7.60 -7.05 7.24
N LEU A 42 7.18 -6.85 5.99
CA LEU A 42 5.80 -6.98 5.57
C LEU A 42 5.63 -8.23 4.71
N PHE A 43 4.56 -8.97 4.98
CA PHE A 43 4.21 -10.17 4.22
C PHE A 43 3.12 -9.82 3.22
N PHE A 44 3.22 -10.36 2.02
CA PHE A 44 2.28 -10.08 0.94
C PHE A 44 1.72 -11.38 0.35
N GLY A 45 0.45 -11.35 -0.01
CA GLY A 45 -0.24 -12.46 -0.65
C GLY A 45 -1.51 -12.01 -1.36
N GLN A 46 -2.19 -12.94 -2.00
CA GLN A 46 -3.43 -12.67 -2.74
C GLN A 46 -4.69 -13.03 -1.95
N THR A 47 -4.63 -14.06 -1.13
CA THR A 47 -5.81 -14.67 -0.45
C THR A 47 -5.60 -14.85 1.05
N GLY A 48 -4.90 -13.91 1.70
CA GLY A 48 -4.63 -13.98 3.14
C GLY A 48 -3.51 -14.94 3.55
N LYS A 49 -2.92 -15.66 2.61
CA LYS A 49 -1.70 -16.45 2.82
C LYS A 49 -0.53 -15.73 2.18
N PRO A 50 0.57 -15.51 2.92
CA PRO A 50 1.74 -14.88 2.33
C PRO A 50 2.40 -15.82 1.32
N TYR A 51 2.84 -15.26 0.21
CA TYR A 51 3.71 -15.94 -0.72
C TYR A 51 5.12 -15.33 -0.77
N GLY A 52 5.27 -14.16 -0.18
CA GLY A 52 6.53 -13.46 -0.07
C GLY A 52 6.54 -12.44 1.06
N ALA A 53 7.73 -12.01 1.41
CA ALA A 53 7.95 -10.96 2.40
C ALA A 53 9.02 -10.00 1.95
N GLU A 54 8.85 -8.73 2.31
CA GLU A 54 9.80 -7.66 2.08
C GLU A 54 10.24 -7.08 3.42
N ARG A 55 11.54 -7.07 3.65
CA ARG A 55 12.16 -6.38 4.78
C ARG A 55 12.64 -5.01 4.33
N TYR A 56 12.12 -3.96 4.95
CA TYR A 56 12.47 -2.58 4.66
C TYR A 56 13.55 -2.08 5.62
N LEU A 57 14.70 -1.75 5.07
CA LEU A 57 15.89 -1.32 5.80
C LEU A 57 16.09 0.20 5.68
N GLU A 58 17.13 0.71 6.37
CA GLU A 58 17.53 2.11 6.24
C GLU A 58 17.97 2.43 4.79
N ASN A 59 17.89 3.72 4.43
CA ASN A 59 18.31 4.24 3.12
C ASN A 59 17.62 3.58 1.93
N ARG A 60 16.32 3.25 2.08
CA ARG A 60 15.50 2.63 1.03
C ARG A 60 16.03 1.28 0.54
N ARG A 61 16.85 0.63 1.32
CA ARG A 61 17.29 -0.74 1.03
C ARG A 61 16.21 -1.73 1.42
N VAL A 62 16.15 -2.84 0.71
CA VAL A 62 15.16 -3.89 0.94
C VAL A 62 15.78 -5.27 0.79
N GLN A 63 15.10 -6.26 1.35
CA GLN A 63 15.34 -7.67 1.09
C GLN A 63 14.00 -8.33 0.81
N TRP A 64 13.91 -9.01 -0.32
CA TRP A 64 12.74 -9.81 -0.71
C TRP A 64 13.01 -11.29 -0.54
N SER A 65 12.02 -12.03 -0.09
CA SER A 65 12.02 -13.50 -0.09
C SER A 65 10.66 -14.05 -0.50
N PHE A 66 10.69 -15.12 -1.30
CA PHE A 66 9.51 -15.95 -1.54
C PHE A 66 9.26 -16.96 -0.39
N LEU A 67 9.83 -16.71 0.79
CA LEU A 67 9.70 -17.55 1.99
C LEU A 67 10.27 -18.96 1.81
N ASP A 68 11.27 -19.09 0.97
CA ASP A 68 11.99 -20.32 0.63
C ASP A 68 13.40 -20.37 1.24
N GLY A 69 13.74 -19.41 2.12
CA GLY A 69 15.07 -19.30 2.72
C GLY A 69 16.06 -18.49 1.88
N ILE A 70 15.68 -18.08 0.68
CA ILE A 70 16.51 -17.26 -0.21
C ILE A 70 16.01 -15.82 -0.18
N CYS A 71 16.94 -14.89 0.09
CA CYS A 71 16.66 -13.46 0.07
C CYS A 71 17.43 -12.78 -1.05
N LYS A 72 16.78 -11.78 -1.65
CA LYS A 72 17.35 -10.90 -2.66
C LYS A 72 17.48 -9.51 -2.09
N ASP A 73 18.69 -8.98 -2.05
CA ASP A 73 18.93 -7.60 -1.69
C ASP A 73 18.52 -6.68 -2.83
N GLY A 74 18.02 -5.51 -2.47
CA GLY A 74 17.61 -4.52 -3.44
C GLY A 74 17.47 -3.13 -2.80
N TYR A 75 16.93 -2.23 -3.58
CA TYR A 75 16.55 -0.89 -3.12
C TYR A 75 15.31 -0.43 -3.86
N TRP A 76 14.65 0.55 -3.31
CA TRP A 76 13.52 1.18 -3.97
C TRP A 76 13.71 2.68 -4.16
N TYR A 77 13.04 3.22 -5.14
CA TYR A 77 13.00 4.64 -5.45
C TYR A 77 11.62 5.02 -5.99
N GLU A 78 11.32 6.30 -6.01
CA GLU A 78 10.07 6.80 -6.58
C GLU A 78 10.33 7.31 -8.00
N GLU A 79 9.44 6.96 -8.91
CA GLU A 79 9.42 7.45 -10.27
C GLU A 79 7.97 7.60 -10.74
N ALA A 80 7.61 8.81 -11.18
CA ALA A 80 6.29 9.13 -11.73
C ALA A 80 5.11 8.71 -10.82
N GLY A 81 5.26 8.83 -9.50
CA GLY A 81 4.24 8.46 -8.52
C GLY A 81 4.18 6.97 -8.20
N GLU A 82 5.11 6.19 -8.71
CA GLU A 82 5.23 4.76 -8.44
C GLU A 82 6.44 4.46 -7.55
N ILE A 83 6.36 3.40 -6.78
CA ILE A 83 7.47 2.85 -6.01
C ILE A 83 8.10 1.72 -6.83
N CYS A 84 9.34 1.92 -7.24
CA CYS A 84 10.07 1.01 -8.11
C CYS A 84 11.16 0.28 -7.34
N PHE A 85 11.22 -1.02 -7.46
CA PHE A 85 12.19 -1.87 -6.80
C PHE A 85 13.16 -2.45 -7.81
N ILE A 86 14.44 -2.44 -7.48
CA ILE A 86 15.50 -3.16 -8.20
C ILE A 86 16.16 -4.12 -7.23
N TYR A 87 16.21 -5.38 -7.61
CA TYR A 87 16.88 -6.43 -6.85
C TYR A 87 18.16 -6.89 -7.53
N GLU A 88 19.09 -7.41 -6.75
CA GLU A 88 20.33 -7.98 -7.25
C GLU A 88 20.09 -9.02 -8.35
N GLY A 89 20.91 -9.01 -9.39
CA GLY A 89 20.76 -9.89 -10.54
C GLY A 89 19.62 -9.53 -11.49
N LYS A 90 18.94 -8.38 -11.27
CA LYS A 90 17.88 -7.85 -12.15
C LYS A 90 18.25 -6.46 -12.63
N ASN A 91 18.03 -6.21 -13.93
CA ASN A 91 18.26 -4.89 -14.54
C ASN A 91 16.97 -4.11 -14.77
N THR A 92 15.83 -4.76 -14.64
CA THR A 92 14.51 -4.15 -14.87
C THR A 92 13.85 -3.85 -13.55
N PRO A 93 13.47 -2.60 -13.28
CA PRO A 93 12.73 -2.25 -12.09
C PRO A 93 11.31 -2.82 -12.12
N GLN A 94 10.81 -3.16 -10.96
CA GLN A 94 9.41 -3.54 -10.74
C GLN A 94 8.71 -2.37 -10.04
N CYS A 95 7.82 -1.70 -10.74
CA CYS A 95 7.13 -0.52 -10.24
C CYS A 95 5.70 -0.86 -9.81
N TRP A 96 5.31 -0.28 -8.69
CA TRP A 96 4.04 -0.55 -8.01
C TRP A 96 3.42 0.75 -7.52
N THR A 97 2.11 0.81 -7.51
CA THR A 97 1.38 1.78 -6.70
C THR A 97 0.93 1.12 -5.40
N PHE A 98 0.95 1.89 -4.32
CA PHE A 98 0.53 1.42 -3.00
C PHE A 98 -0.60 2.28 -2.47
N GLU A 99 -1.55 1.65 -1.81
CA GLU A 99 -2.63 2.29 -1.08
C GLU A 99 -2.69 1.69 0.33
N GLU A 100 -3.10 2.48 1.30
CA GLU A 100 -3.40 1.97 2.63
C GLU A 100 -4.87 1.54 2.68
N GLY A 101 -5.09 0.25 2.79
CA GLY A 101 -6.41 -0.34 2.91
C GLY A 101 -6.80 -0.66 4.36
N PRO A 102 -8.00 -1.25 4.59
CA PRO A 102 -8.48 -1.57 5.93
C PRO A 102 -7.61 -2.56 6.70
N SER A 103 -6.83 -3.38 6.00
CA SER A 103 -5.99 -4.44 6.58
C SER A 103 -4.52 -4.29 6.24
N GLY A 104 -4.06 -3.09 5.91
CA GLY A 104 -2.69 -2.80 5.54
C GLY A 104 -2.52 -2.45 4.06
N LEU A 105 -1.32 -2.56 3.54
CA LEU A 105 -1.01 -2.14 2.18
C LEU A 105 -1.69 -3.00 1.11
N ILE A 106 -2.12 -2.32 0.07
CA ILE A 106 -2.55 -2.91 -1.20
C ILE A 106 -1.53 -2.46 -2.25
N ALA A 107 -0.88 -3.43 -2.89
CA ALA A 107 0.14 -3.19 -3.91
C ALA A 107 -0.37 -3.59 -5.29
N ARG A 108 -0.33 -2.67 -6.26
CA ARG A 108 -0.70 -2.91 -7.66
C ARG A 108 0.51 -2.82 -8.54
N PHE A 109 0.77 -3.87 -9.30
CA PHE A 109 1.89 -3.92 -10.23
C PHE A 109 1.59 -3.12 -11.50
N SER A 110 2.41 -2.14 -11.80
CA SER A 110 2.21 -1.26 -12.95
C SER A 110 2.62 -1.90 -14.28
N GLY A 111 3.50 -2.89 -14.26
CA GLY A 111 4.01 -3.56 -15.45
C GLY A 111 3.02 -4.50 -16.12
N ASP A 112 1.98 -4.92 -15.43
CA ASP A 112 0.93 -5.80 -15.96
C ASP A 112 -0.41 -5.50 -15.28
N PRO A 113 -1.31 -4.73 -15.92
CA PRO A 113 -2.60 -4.37 -15.35
C PRO A 113 -3.55 -5.55 -15.15
N GLN A 114 -3.24 -6.72 -15.71
CA GLN A 114 -4.03 -7.95 -15.51
C GLN A 114 -3.54 -8.79 -14.32
N LYS A 115 -2.41 -8.44 -13.72
CA LYS A 115 -1.97 -9.08 -12.48
C LYS A 115 -2.90 -8.71 -11.34
N VAL A 116 -3.11 -9.70 -10.47
CA VAL A 116 -3.90 -9.53 -9.26
C VAL A 116 -3.11 -8.70 -8.25
N ASP A 117 -3.80 -7.82 -7.55
CA ASP A 117 -3.22 -7.02 -6.47
C ASP A 117 -2.64 -7.92 -5.37
N LEU A 118 -1.61 -7.43 -4.72
CA LEU A 118 -1.05 -8.03 -3.51
C LEU A 118 -1.55 -7.29 -2.29
N TYR A 119 -1.86 -8.04 -1.27
CA TYR A 119 -2.36 -7.53 0.00
C TYR A 119 -1.36 -7.85 1.11
N GLU A 120 -1.14 -6.90 1.98
CA GLU A 120 -0.39 -7.14 3.22
C GLU A 120 -1.12 -8.18 4.07
N VAL A 121 -0.39 -9.17 4.55
CA VAL A 121 -0.90 -10.21 5.45
C VAL A 121 -0.45 -9.87 6.88
N GLN A 122 -1.40 -9.39 7.71
CA GLN A 122 -1.10 -8.85 9.04
C GLN A 122 -0.64 -9.89 10.06
N ASN A 123 -1.17 -11.10 9.99
CA ASN A 123 -0.92 -12.14 10.97
C ASN A 123 -0.35 -13.37 10.28
N SER A 124 0.89 -13.26 9.78
CA SER A 124 1.61 -14.40 9.24
C SER A 124 2.19 -15.24 10.38
N ASP A 125 2.00 -16.54 10.31
CA ASP A 125 2.69 -17.54 11.13
C ASP A 125 4.05 -17.94 10.52
N GLN A 126 4.37 -17.42 9.34
CA GLN A 126 5.64 -17.64 8.66
C GLN A 126 6.64 -16.57 9.05
N GLU A 127 7.91 -16.95 9.06
CA GLU A 127 9.05 -16.06 9.28
C GLU A 127 9.82 -15.86 7.98
N MET A 128 10.32 -14.65 7.76
CA MET A 128 11.28 -14.38 6.70
C MET A 128 12.67 -14.76 7.17
N ILE A 129 13.15 -15.90 6.71
CA ILE A 129 14.49 -16.42 7.03
C ILE A 129 15.37 -16.27 5.79
N CYS A 130 16.52 -15.62 5.97
CA CYS A 130 17.53 -15.46 4.92
C CYS A 130 18.71 -16.38 5.25
N LEU A 131 18.83 -17.48 4.55
CA LEU A 131 19.96 -18.37 4.65
C LEU A 131 21.16 -17.77 3.88
N GLY A 132 22.32 -17.76 4.50
CA GLY A 132 23.55 -17.32 3.86
C GLY A 132 23.97 -18.28 2.73
N PRO A 133 25.00 -17.93 1.95
CA PRO A 133 25.53 -18.83 0.94
C PRO A 133 25.88 -20.17 1.56
N GLN A 134 25.42 -21.26 0.92
CA GLN A 134 25.77 -22.62 1.31
C GLN A 134 27.28 -22.79 1.07
N VAL A 135 28.05 -22.89 2.14
CA VAL A 135 29.45 -23.32 2.02
C VAL A 135 29.43 -24.82 1.84
N GLU A 136 29.72 -25.30 0.63
CA GLU A 136 30.02 -26.70 0.40
C GLU A 136 31.33 -27.03 1.13
N VAL A 137 31.29 -27.93 2.07
CA VAL A 137 32.43 -28.47 2.80
C VAL A 137 32.92 -29.73 2.09
#